data_f4e548dc22cd82f53a9120ca0855247f
#
_entry.id   f4e548dc22cd82f53a9120ca0855247f
#
_cell.length_a   1.000
_cell.length_b   1.000
_cell.length_c   1.000
_cell.angle_alpha   90.00
_cell.angle_beta   90.00
_cell.angle_gamma   90.00
#
_symmetry.space_group_name_H-M   'P 1'
#
loop_
_entity.id
_entity.type
_entity.pdbx_description
1 polymer ?
#
loop_
_entity_poly.entity_id
_entity_poly.type
_entity_poly.pdbx_seq_one_letter_code
_entity_poly.pdbx_strand_id
1 'polypeptide(L)'
;MNRAAMLDLDTLATRMLRDYDRHTPGTAFADGLRLSIDEAYRLQSRVARRRQARGERLAGYKIGCVAPVNQARHGLSHPVWGRLWSSEQHPSGTTLAQGDFANVAVEAELGVTLGHDVGRDVQEVAEVVAAVAQVVVAVELHNLVLRGGGPTGPELIANNAIHAGVVRSPGIVPPPAGTEVDLALELDGESVDAWSGRRWPDDVLSALPWLARELARHGHRLEAGQLVLVGAWGPPRPLRRPGPAGGGSSLASREDARPASGRPAPLSSAAGAASAPCRVTARSRTLGLAEATLTAPAEPA
;
A
#
# COMPACT_ATOMS: atom_id res chain seq x y z
N MET A 1 -20.70 30.29 -14.86
CA MET A 1 -19.26 30.43 -15.08
C MET A 1 -18.66 29.06 -15.37
N ASN A 2 -17.94 28.98 -16.43
CA ASN A 2 -17.63 27.81 -17.26
C ASN A 2 -16.79 26.71 -16.53
N ARG A 3 -17.37 25.53 -16.27
CA ARG A 3 -16.71 24.31 -15.72
C ARG A 3 -15.91 23.54 -16.78
N ALA A 4 -15.53 24.17 -17.85
CA ALA A 4 -15.02 23.57 -19.06
C ALA A 4 -13.59 24.03 -19.43
N ALA A 5 -12.66 24.07 -18.50
CA ALA A 5 -11.33 23.63 -18.85
C ALA A 5 -11.35 22.11 -18.68
N MET A 6 -11.47 21.37 -19.78
CA MET A 6 -11.48 19.91 -19.78
C MET A 6 -10.21 19.46 -19.06
N LEU A 7 -10.37 18.76 -17.93
CA LEU A 7 -9.26 18.30 -17.11
C LEU A 7 -8.30 17.46 -17.97
N ASP A 8 -7.11 17.98 -18.22
CA ASP A 8 -6.10 17.29 -19.02
C ASP A 8 -5.45 16.17 -18.20
N LEU A 9 -6.10 15.01 -18.22
CA LEU A 9 -5.61 13.82 -17.52
C LEU A 9 -4.29 13.31 -18.10
N ASP A 10 -3.93 13.64 -19.33
CA ASP A 10 -2.67 13.20 -19.93
C ASP A 10 -1.48 13.99 -19.40
N THR A 11 -1.62 15.30 -19.31
CA THR A 11 -0.63 16.16 -18.64
C THR A 11 -0.49 15.80 -17.17
N LEU A 12 -1.61 15.57 -16.45
CA LEU A 12 -1.58 15.13 -15.05
C LEU A 12 -0.90 13.79 -14.88
N ALA A 13 -1.18 12.80 -15.73
CA ALA A 13 -0.55 11.48 -15.67
C ALA A 13 0.97 11.56 -15.90
N THR A 14 1.41 12.42 -16.82
CA THR A 14 2.83 12.66 -17.06
C THR A 14 3.50 13.27 -15.84
N ARG A 15 2.85 14.25 -15.20
CA ARG A 15 3.33 14.88 -13.96
C ARG A 15 3.44 13.87 -12.82
N MET A 16 2.39 13.09 -12.57
CA MET A 16 2.37 12.08 -11.51
C MET A 16 3.43 11.00 -11.71
N LEU A 17 3.60 10.52 -12.94
CA LEU A 17 4.65 9.54 -13.23
C LEU A 17 6.05 10.10 -13.00
N ARG A 18 6.31 11.35 -13.40
CA ARG A 18 7.57 12.04 -13.14
C ARG A 18 7.84 12.20 -11.63
N ASP A 19 6.81 12.57 -10.85
CA ASP A 19 6.94 12.71 -9.39
C ASP A 19 7.25 11.35 -8.75
N TYR A 20 6.60 10.28 -9.23
CA TYR A 20 6.88 8.90 -8.83
C TYR A 20 8.33 8.51 -9.14
N ASP A 21 8.78 8.69 -10.39
CA ASP A 21 10.14 8.34 -10.83
C ASP A 21 11.26 9.11 -10.08
N ARG A 22 10.93 10.28 -9.53
CA ARG A 22 11.83 11.08 -8.72
C ARG A 22 11.79 10.76 -7.23
N HIS A 23 10.98 9.79 -6.84
CA HIS A 23 10.73 9.45 -5.44
C HIS A 23 10.34 10.69 -4.60
N THR A 24 9.56 11.58 -5.18
CA THR A 24 9.10 12.80 -4.54
C THR A 24 7.60 12.75 -4.28
N PRO A 25 7.11 13.34 -3.19
CA PRO A 25 5.68 13.45 -2.96
C PRO A 25 4.98 14.16 -4.11
N GLY A 26 3.81 13.65 -4.51
CA GLY A 26 3.04 14.18 -5.62
C GLY A 26 2.68 15.65 -5.45
N THR A 27 2.71 16.41 -6.53
CA THR A 27 2.49 17.87 -6.52
C THR A 27 1.09 18.26 -6.98
N ALA A 28 0.43 17.46 -7.83
CA ALA A 28 -0.85 17.81 -8.43
C ALA A 28 -1.96 18.12 -7.40
N PHE A 29 -2.10 17.28 -6.37
CA PHE A 29 -3.11 17.47 -5.32
C PHE A 29 -2.74 18.57 -4.32
N ALA A 30 -1.45 18.78 -4.08
CA ALA A 30 -0.98 19.91 -3.28
C ALA A 30 -1.37 21.26 -3.91
N ASP A 31 -1.41 21.33 -5.23
CA ASP A 31 -1.85 22.53 -5.98
C ASP A 31 -3.39 22.65 -6.07
N GLY A 32 -4.13 21.85 -5.31
CA GLY A 32 -5.58 21.97 -5.19
C GLY A 32 -6.40 21.18 -6.21
N LEU A 33 -5.79 20.21 -6.92
CA LEU A 33 -6.54 19.29 -7.80
C LEU A 33 -7.67 18.60 -7.02
N ARG A 34 -8.86 18.56 -7.63
CA ARG A 34 -10.03 17.83 -7.11
C ARG A 34 -10.57 16.93 -8.21
N LEU A 35 -10.75 15.67 -7.89
CA LEU A 35 -11.26 14.64 -8.79
C LEU A 35 -12.48 13.94 -8.18
N SER A 36 -13.39 13.47 -9.01
CA SER A 36 -14.30 12.40 -8.64
C SER A 36 -13.58 11.06 -8.59
N ILE A 37 -14.21 10.04 -8.02
CA ILE A 37 -13.70 8.67 -7.99
C ILE A 37 -13.40 8.16 -9.41
N ASP A 38 -14.32 8.37 -10.35
CA ASP A 38 -14.16 7.95 -11.75
C ASP A 38 -13.00 8.66 -12.46
N GLU A 39 -12.82 9.96 -12.20
CA GLU A 39 -11.69 10.72 -12.74
C GLU A 39 -10.36 10.23 -12.16
N ALA A 40 -10.34 9.87 -10.87
CA ALA A 40 -9.16 9.32 -10.22
C ALA A 40 -8.75 7.97 -10.82
N TYR A 41 -9.68 7.04 -11.05
CA TYR A 41 -9.39 5.78 -11.74
C TYR A 41 -8.98 5.98 -13.20
N ARG A 42 -9.58 6.95 -13.90
CA ARG A 42 -9.12 7.31 -15.25
C ARG A 42 -7.70 7.85 -15.27
N LEU A 43 -7.33 8.68 -14.29
CA LEU A 43 -5.97 9.20 -14.13
C LEU A 43 -4.99 8.08 -13.78
N GLN A 44 -5.32 7.22 -12.81
CA GLN A 44 -4.54 6.03 -12.46
C GLN A 44 -4.27 5.15 -13.70
N SER A 45 -5.31 4.91 -14.52
CA SER A 45 -5.19 4.11 -15.75
C SER A 45 -4.32 4.77 -16.81
N ARG A 46 -4.26 6.11 -16.89
CA ARG A 46 -3.36 6.82 -17.79
C ARG A 46 -1.90 6.71 -17.34
N VAL A 47 -1.63 6.82 -16.03
CA VAL A 47 -0.30 6.56 -15.47
C VAL A 47 0.12 5.14 -15.78
N ALA A 48 -0.76 4.15 -15.54
CA ALA A 48 -0.48 2.75 -15.82
C ALA A 48 -0.13 2.48 -17.29
N ARG A 49 -0.87 3.07 -18.24
CA ARG A 49 -0.54 2.95 -19.68
C ARG A 49 0.83 3.52 -20.02
N ARG A 50 1.26 4.61 -19.38
CA ARG A 50 2.62 5.14 -19.57
C ARG A 50 3.68 4.23 -19.03
N ARG A 51 3.45 3.60 -17.87
CA ARG A 51 4.34 2.58 -17.31
C ARG A 51 4.47 1.38 -18.27
N GLN A 52 3.34 0.89 -18.79
CA GLN A 52 3.34 -0.20 -19.76
C GLN A 52 4.06 0.18 -21.07
N ALA A 53 3.85 1.40 -21.58
CA ALA A 53 4.50 1.90 -22.79
C ALA A 53 6.05 1.97 -22.68
N ARG A 54 6.59 2.08 -21.47
CA ARG A 54 8.03 2.01 -21.21
C ARG A 54 8.54 0.60 -20.84
N GLY A 55 7.68 -0.42 -20.97
CA GLY A 55 8.06 -1.83 -20.80
C GLY A 55 7.76 -2.43 -19.43
N GLU A 56 7.16 -1.70 -18.50
CA GLU A 56 6.75 -2.27 -17.21
C GLU A 56 5.56 -3.22 -17.39
N ARG A 57 5.58 -4.33 -16.64
CA ARG A 57 4.57 -5.39 -16.77
C ARG A 57 3.69 -5.42 -15.53
N LEU A 58 2.38 -5.46 -15.76
CA LEU A 58 1.40 -5.70 -14.70
C LEU A 58 1.62 -7.12 -14.14
N ALA A 59 1.70 -7.24 -12.83
CA ALA A 59 1.93 -8.49 -12.12
C ALA A 59 0.78 -8.86 -11.18
N GLY A 60 -0.22 -8.00 -11.07
CA GLY A 60 -1.39 -8.24 -10.24
C GLY A 60 -2.03 -6.98 -9.69
N TYR A 61 -2.73 -7.13 -8.59
CA TYR A 61 -3.51 -6.05 -7.98
C TYR A 61 -3.42 -6.08 -6.45
N LYS A 62 -3.75 -4.97 -5.83
CA LYS A 62 -3.91 -4.85 -4.37
C LYS A 62 -5.25 -4.22 -4.04
N ILE A 63 -5.77 -4.53 -2.85
CA ILE A 63 -6.98 -3.91 -2.30
C ILE A 63 -6.57 -3.05 -1.10
N GLY A 64 -7.07 -1.82 -1.06
CA GLY A 64 -6.92 -0.93 0.09
C GLY A 64 -8.27 -0.54 0.67
N CYS A 65 -8.27 0.02 1.86
CA CYS A 65 -9.47 0.51 2.55
C CYS A 65 -10.59 -0.54 2.67
N VAL A 66 -10.24 -1.80 2.98
CA VAL A 66 -11.24 -2.87 3.15
C VAL A 66 -12.16 -2.58 4.33
N ALA A 67 -11.63 -2.11 5.46
CA ALA A 67 -12.43 -1.80 6.64
C ALA A 67 -13.26 -0.51 6.45
N PRO A 68 -14.56 -0.51 6.85
CA PRO A 68 -15.43 0.66 6.71
C PRO A 68 -14.89 1.94 7.39
N VAL A 69 -14.19 1.81 8.50
CA VAL A 69 -13.55 2.96 9.19
C VAL A 69 -12.49 3.63 8.30
N ASN A 70 -11.74 2.87 7.53
CA ASN A 70 -10.75 3.41 6.60
C ASN A 70 -11.43 4.05 5.37
N GLN A 71 -12.51 3.46 4.89
CA GLN A 71 -13.33 4.06 3.82
C GLN A 71 -13.86 5.43 4.27
N ALA A 72 -14.48 5.50 5.44
CA ALA A 72 -15.00 6.76 5.97
C ALA A 72 -13.92 7.83 6.15
N ARG A 73 -12.74 7.44 6.65
CA ARG A 73 -11.59 8.36 6.81
C ARG A 73 -11.18 9.02 5.49
N HIS A 74 -11.26 8.32 4.38
CA HIS A 74 -10.90 8.80 3.05
C HIS A 74 -12.12 9.34 2.25
N GLY A 75 -13.32 9.36 2.83
CA GLY A 75 -14.54 9.77 2.14
C GLY A 75 -14.96 8.80 1.04
N LEU A 76 -14.72 7.51 1.26
CA LEU A 76 -15.06 6.42 0.35
C LEU A 76 -16.27 5.64 0.89
N SER A 77 -16.99 4.97 0.00
CA SER A 77 -18.11 4.05 0.32
C SER A 77 -17.80 2.59 -0.02
N HIS A 78 -16.62 2.32 -0.54
CA HIS A 78 -16.15 1.00 -0.95
C HIS A 78 -14.61 0.93 -0.87
N PRO A 79 -14.01 -0.27 -0.91
CA PRO A 79 -12.58 -0.42 -1.01
C PRO A 79 -12.00 0.28 -2.25
N VAL A 80 -10.69 0.40 -2.32
CA VAL A 80 -9.96 0.88 -3.50
C VAL A 80 -9.01 -0.20 -3.99
N TRP A 81 -8.60 -0.09 -5.25
CA TRP A 81 -7.62 -1.01 -5.80
C TRP A 81 -6.45 -0.27 -6.46
N GLY A 82 -5.30 -0.94 -6.48
CA GLY A 82 -4.10 -0.51 -7.17
C GLY A 82 -3.49 -1.66 -7.97
N ARG A 83 -2.53 -1.34 -8.85
CA ARG A 83 -1.78 -2.29 -9.68
C ARG A 83 -0.46 -2.63 -9.03
N LEU A 84 -0.07 -3.90 -9.12
CA LEU A 84 1.25 -4.38 -8.78
C LEU A 84 2.08 -4.52 -10.05
N TRP A 85 3.33 -4.05 -10.02
CA TRP A 85 4.24 -4.14 -11.16
C TRP A 85 5.32 -5.19 -10.91
N SER A 86 5.77 -5.87 -11.95
CA SER A 86 6.79 -6.92 -11.82
C SER A 86 8.14 -6.38 -11.30
N SER A 87 8.45 -5.13 -11.59
CA SER A 87 9.65 -4.43 -11.13
C SER A 87 9.63 -4.06 -9.64
N GLU A 88 8.46 -4.11 -9.02
CA GLU A 88 8.21 -3.74 -7.61
C GLU A 88 7.99 -4.96 -6.72
N GLN A 89 8.20 -6.18 -7.25
CA GLN A 89 8.09 -7.41 -6.47
C GLN A 89 9.47 -7.91 -6.05
N HIS A 90 9.64 -8.10 -4.76
CA HIS A 90 10.90 -8.51 -4.17
C HIS A 90 10.72 -9.80 -3.36
N PRO A 91 11.70 -10.71 -3.37
CA PRO A 91 11.70 -11.88 -2.50
C PRO A 91 11.97 -11.47 -1.04
N SER A 92 11.49 -12.28 -0.10
CA SER A 92 11.85 -12.15 1.31
C SER A 92 13.38 -12.19 1.50
N GLY A 93 13.88 -11.38 2.41
CA GLY A 93 15.32 -11.21 2.68
C GLY A 93 15.97 -10.10 1.87
N THR A 94 15.20 -9.36 1.02
CA THR A 94 15.75 -8.28 0.20
C THR A 94 16.17 -7.07 1.04
N THR A 95 17.16 -6.34 0.55
CA THR A 95 17.57 -5.03 1.09
C THR A 95 17.18 -3.93 0.10
N LEU A 96 16.48 -2.91 0.56
CA LEU A 96 15.99 -1.77 -0.23
C LEU A 96 16.46 -0.46 0.41
N ALA A 97 16.71 0.55 -0.40
CA ALA A 97 17.06 1.87 0.10
C ALA A 97 15.77 2.69 0.37
N GLN A 98 15.65 3.30 1.55
CA GLN A 98 14.53 4.20 1.84
C GLN A 98 14.45 5.38 0.86
N GLY A 99 15.59 5.75 0.26
CA GLY A 99 15.67 6.79 -0.77
C GLY A 99 14.95 6.46 -2.07
N ASP A 100 14.67 5.18 -2.32
CA ASP A 100 13.91 4.73 -3.50
C ASP A 100 12.40 4.96 -3.35
N PHE A 101 11.95 5.56 -2.24
CA PHE A 101 10.55 5.79 -1.93
C PHE A 101 10.28 7.24 -1.56
N ALA A 102 9.08 7.71 -1.88
CA ALA A 102 8.58 9.00 -1.41
C ALA A 102 7.89 8.83 -0.04
N ASN A 103 8.64 9.02 1.06
CA ASN A 103 8.15 8.82 2.44
C ASN A 103 7.64 7.39 2.69
N VAL A 104 8.57 6.43 2.68
CA VAL A 104 8.25 5.01 2.82
C VAL A 104 7.47 4.70 4.10
N ALA A 105 6.42 3.90 3.94
CA ALA A 105 5.70 3.24 5.03
C ALA A 105 5.50 1.77 4.68
N VAL A 106 5.22 0.95 5.69
CA VAL A 106 5.08 -0.50 5.55
C VAL A 106 3.79 -0.99 6.19
N GLU A 107 3.21 -2.03 5.61
CA GLU A 107 2.08 -2.78 6.18
C GLU A 107 2.38 -4.27 6.11
N ALA A 108 1.92 -5.03 7.11
CA ALA A 108 1.84 -6.48 6.99
C ALA A 108 0.54 -6.85 6.26
N GLU A 109 0.64 -7.74 5.29
CA GLU A 109 -0.47 -8.14 4.47
C GLU A 109 -0.38 -9.62 4.08
N LEU A 110 -1.50 -10.18 3.68
CA LEU A 110 -1.55 -11.47 3.00
C LEU A 110 -1.78 -11.25 1.51
N GLY A 111 -1.26 -12.15 0.72
CA GLY A 111 -1.52 -12.18 -0.72
C GLY A 111 -1.82 -13.58 -1.20
N VAL A 112 -2.44 -13.65 -2.37
CA VAL A 112 -2.67 -14.92 -3.07
C VAL A 112 -2.11 -14.84 -4.47
N THR A 113 -1.51 -15.93 -4.95
CA THR A 113 -1.16 -16.10 -6.36
C THR A 113 -2.24 -16.94 -7.02
N LEU A 114 -2.75 -16.46 -8.15
CA LEU A 114 -3.82 -17.14 -8.88
C LEU A 114 -3.25 -18.24 -9.78
N GLY A 115 -3.86 -19.41 -9.74
CA GLY A 115 -3.58 -20.53 -10.67
C GLY A 115 -4.45 -20.51 -11.91
N HIS A 116 -5.61 -19.85 -11.83
CA HIS A 116 -6.58 -19.73 -12.90
C HIS A 116 -7.16 -18.31 -12.96
N ASP A 117 -7.71 -17.93 -14.10
CA ASP A 117 -8.44 -16.68 -14.26
C ASP A 117 -9.70 -16.69 -13.37
N VAL A 118 -10.01 -15.54 -12.76
CA VAL A 118 -11.24 -15.35 -11.99
C VAL A 118 -12.33 -14.75 -12.88
N GLY A 119 -13.54 -15.29 -12.75
CA GLY A 119 -14.70 -14.79 -13.49
C GLY A 119 -15.00 -13.30 -13.18
N ARG A 120 -15.59 -12.61 -14.16
CA ARG A 120 -15.94 -11.19 -14.02
C ARG A 120 -17.17 -10.95 -13.15
N ASP A 121 -18.06 -11.94 -13.09
CA ASP A 121 -19.37 -11.84 -12.40
C ASP A 121 -19.36 -12.58 -11.06
N VAL A 122 -18.18 -12.86 -10.53
CA VAL A 122 -18.00 -13.57 -9.26
C VAL A 122 -18.69 -12.84 -8.11
N GLN A 123 -19.46 -13.57 -7.32
CA GLN A 123 -20.22 -13.02 -6.19
C GLN A 123 -19.67 -13.50 -4.84
N GLU A 124 -19.22 -14.76 -4.79
CA GLU A 124 -18.88 -15.45 -3.55
C GLU A 124 -17.38 -15.71 -3.42
N VAL A 125 -16.87 -15.74 -2.19
CA VAL A 125 -15.48 -16.07 -1.88
C VAL A 125 -15.12 -17.47 -2.40
N ALA A 126 -16.02 -18.44 -2.33
CA ALA A 126 -15.81 -19.80 -2.79
C ALA A 126 -15.41 -19.87 -4.28
N GLU A 127 -15.96 -18.99 -5.12
CA GLU A 127 -15.62 -18.90 -6.54
C GLU A 127 -14.18 -18.40 -6.76
N VAL A 128 -13.71 -17.50 -5.89
CA VAL A 128 -12.33 -17.00 -5.95
C VAL A 128 -11.34 -18.03 -5.43
N VAL A 129 -11.69 -18.72 -4.35
CA VAL A 129 -10.83 -19.74 -3.71
C VAL A 129 -10.41 -20.82 -4.69
N ALA A 130 -11.30 -21.23 -5.59
CA ALA A 130 -11.01 -22.21 -6.62
C ALA A 130 -9.87 -21.76 -7.58
N ALA A 131 -9.65 -20.47 -7.70
CA ALA A 131 -8.57 -19.92 -8.54
C ALA A 131 -7.25 -19.72 -7.77
N VAL A 132 -7.22 -19.83 -6.43
CA VAL A 132 -6.02 -19.59 -5.64
C VAL A 132 -5.08 -20.78 -5.71
N ALA A 133 -3.86 -20.56 -6.21
CA ALA A 133 -2.80 -21.56 -6.22
C ALA A 133 -1.96 -21.52 -4.95
N GLN A 134 -1.62 -20.33 -4.45
CA GLN A 134 -0.73 -20.17 -3.30
C GLN A 134 -1.15 -18.97 -2.44
N VAL A 135 -0.77 -19.03 -1.16
CA VAL A 135 -0.87 -17.92 -0.21
C VAL A 135 0.54 -17.45 0.13
N VAL A 136 0.72 -16.15 0.29
CA VAL A 136 1.99 -15.52 0.70
C VAL A 136 1.74 -14.57 1.88
N VAL A 137 2.73 -14.46 2.76
CA VAL A 137 2.85 -13.33 3.69
C VAL A 137 3.64 -12.25 2.99
N ALA A 138 3.26 -11.00 3.17
CA ALA A 138 3.86 -9.87 2.47
C ALA A 138 4.11 -8.68 3.41
N VAL A 139 5.17 -7.94 3.13
CA VAL A 139 5.35 -6.55 3.53
C VAL A 139 4.99 -5.71 2.32
N GLU A 140 3.88 -4.98 2.36
CA GLU A 140 3.58 -3.97 1.36
C GLU A 140 4.34 -2.68 1.68
N LEU A 141 4.95 -2.09 0.66
CA LEU A 141 5.69 -0.83 0.72
C LEU A 141 4.83 0.26 0.10
N HIS A 142 4.76 1.40 0.79
CA HIS A 142 3.94 2.54 0.39
C HIS A 142 4.75 3.80 0.19
N ASN A 143 4.31 4.63 -0.74
CA ASN A 143 4.68 6.04 -0.83
C ASN A 143 3.64 6.91 -0.11
N LEU A 144 3.97 7.46 1.06
CA LEU A 144 3.07 8.37 1.78
C LEU A 144 3.07 9.77 1.14
N VAL A 145 2.32 9.89 0.04
CA VAL A 145 2.33 11.07 -0.84
C VAL A 145 1.06 11.91 -0.81
N LEU A 146 0.06 11.52 0.00
CA LEU A 146 -1.23 12.23 0.07
C LEU A 146 -1.04 13.65 0.61
N ARG A 147 -1.46 14.67 -0.14
CA ARG A 147 -1.28 16.09 0.17
C ARG A 147 -2.53 16.94 -0.04
N GLY A 148 -3.58 16.37 -0.60
CA GLY A 148 -4.86 17.05 -0.80
C GLY A 148 -5.54 17.38 0.51
N GLY A 149 -6.25 18.50 0.57
CA GLY A 149 -7.15 18.83 1.68
C GLY A 149 -8.53 18.20 1.49
N GLY A 150 -9.18 17.79 2.57
CA GLY A 150 -10.51 17.16 2.54
C GLY A 150 -10.45 15.66 2.29
N PRO A 151 -11.53 15.04 1.81
CA PRO A 151 -11.55 13.60 1.54
C PRO A 151 -10.47 13.20 0.56
N THR A 152 -9.57 12.30 0.96
CA THR A 152 -8.37 11.91 0.18
C THR A 152 -8.58 10.68 -0.69
N GLY A 153 -9.80 10.13 -0.78
CA GLY A 153 -10.10 8.95 -1.59
C GLY A 153 -9.68 9.07 -3.06
N PRO A 154 -10.05 10.14 -3.78
CA PRO A 154 -9.61 10.31 -5.16
C PRO A 154 -8.09 10.45 -5.31
N GLU A 155 -7.41 11.11 -4.36
CA GLU A 155 -5.96 11.22 -4.35
C GLU A 155 -5.30 9.86 -4.13
N LEU A 156 -5.81 9.08 -3.18
CA LEU A 156 -5.37 7.72 -2.90
C LEU A 156 -5.49 6.83 -4.15
N ILE A 157 -6.64 6.84 -4.83
CA ILE A 157 -6.89 6.09 -6.05
C ILE A 157 -5.94 6.52 -7.17
N ALA A 158 -5.81 7.82 -7.43
CA ALA A 158 -4.96 8.34 -8.49
C ALA A 158 -3.48 7.98 -8.30
N ASN A 159 -3.03 7.89 -7.03
CA ASN A 159 -1.68 7.46 -6.66
C ASN A 159 -1.56 5.92 -6.53
N ASN A 160 -2.35 5.14 -7.27
CA ASN A 160 -2.28 3.68 -7.29
C ASN A 160 -2.47 3.06 -5.89
N ALA A 161 -3.39 3.59 -5.09
CA ALA A 161 -3.60 3.25 -3.69
C ALA A 161 -2.31 3.33 -2.86
N ILE A 162 -1.43 4.29 -3.19
CA ILE A 162 -0.10 4.56 -2.63
C ILE A 162 0.90 3.39 -2.66
N HIS A 163 0.61 2.33 -3.41
CA HIS A 163 1.50 1.18 -3.57
C HIS A 163 2.85 1.60 -4.18
N ALA A 164 3.94 1.07 -3.63
CA ALA A 164 5.31 1.33 -4.09
C ALA A 164 6.16 0.06 -4.21
N GLY A 165 5.67 -1.05 -3.71
CA GLY A 165 6.35 -2.34 -3.81
C GLY A 165 5.83 -3.37 -2.82
N VAL A 166 6.26 -4.61 -3.02
CA VAL A 166 5.93 -5.72 -2.13
C VAL A 166 7.12 -6.63 -1.93
N VAL A 167 7.42 -6.97 -0.68
CA VAL A 167 8.34 -8.04 -0.31
C VAL A 167 7.51 -9.22 0.15
N ARG A 168 7.66 -10.38 -0.49
CA ARG A 168 6.80 -11.53 -0.21
C ARG A 168 7.57 -12.80 0.14
N SER A 169 6.97 -13.63 0.99
CA SER A 169 7.43 -14.98 1.26
C SER A 169 7.36 -15.85 0.01
N PRO A 170 8.04 -17.01 -0.01
CA PRO A 170 7.65 -18.09 -0.91
C PRO A 170 6.18 -18.43 -0.74
N GLY A 171 5.51 -18.78 -1.83
CA GLY A 171 4.12 -19.20 -1.79
C GLY A 171 3.97 -20.58 -1.15
N ILE A 172 2.94 -20.75 -0.35
CA ILE A 172 2.56 -22.05 0.23
C ILE A 172 1.19 -22.47 -0.26
N VAL A 173 0.87 -23.76 -0.16
CA VAL A 173 -0.48 -24.27 -0.43
C VAL A 173 -1.47 -23.60 0.53
N PRO A 174 -2.65 -23.17 0.03
CA PRO A 174 -3.67 -22.59 0.89
C PRO A 174 -4.03 -23.50 2.06
N PRO A 175 -4.22 -22.95 3.29
CA PRO A 175 -4.60 -23.78 4.42
C PRO A 175 -6.05 -24.30 4.25
N PRO A 176 -6.46 -25.34 4.98
CA PRO A 176 -7.85 -25.81 4.98
C PRO A 176 -8.84 -24.69 5.34
N ALA A 177 -10.03 -24.76 4.77
CA ALA A 177 -11.13 -23.83 5.12
C ALA A 177 -11.43 -23.89 6.63
N GLY A 178 -11.74 -22.74 7.22
CA GLY A 178 -11.95 -22.58 8.66
C GLY A 178 -10.68 -22.42 9.50
N THR A 179 -9.48 -22.54 8.90
CA THR A 179 -8.22 -22.28 9.60
C THR A 179 -8.16 -20.83 10.09
N GLU A 180 -7.90 -20.65 11.37
CA GLU A 180 -7.66 -19.32 11.92
C GLU A 180 -6.25 -18.83 11.49
N VAL A 181 -6.21 -17.62 10.98
CA VAL A 181 -4.99 -16.98 10.50
C VAL A 181 -4.70 -15.76 11.37
N ASP A 182 -3.43 -15.63 11.73
CA ASP A 182 -2.86 -14.47 12.41
C ASP A 182 -1.90 -13.72 11.48
N LEU A 183 -1.66 -12.46 11.81
CA LEU A 183 -0.70 -11.61 11.10
C LEU A 183 -0.10 -10.62 12.08
N ALA A 184 1.21 -10.41 12.03
CA ALA A 184 1.92 -9.41 12.81
C ALA A 184 2.88 -8.62 11.93
N LEU A 185 3.09 -7.35 12.29
CA LEU A 185 4.16 -6.51 11.76
C LEU A 185 5.18 -6.26 12.86
N GLU A 186 6.44 -6.55 12.58
CA GLU A 186 7.56 -6.32 13.48
C GLU A 186 8.53 -5.31 12.83
N LEU A 187 9.05 -4.37 13.62
CA LEU A 187 10.13 -3.47 13.25
C LEU A 187 11.31 -3.73 14.19
N ASP A 188 12.46 -4.07 13.64
CA ASP A 188 13.69 -4.41 14.39
C ASP A 188 13.48 -5.50 15.46
N GLY A 189 12.54 -6.42 15.20
CA GLY A 189 12.18 -7.52 16.10
C GLY A 189 11.14 -7.16 17.15
N GLU A 190 10.69 -5.90 17.23
CA GLU A 190 9.59 -5.49 18.09
C GLU A 190 8.26 -5.54 17.34
N SER A 191 7.26 -6.21 17.92
CA SER A 191 5.91 -6.25 17.34
C SER A 191 5.24 -4.88 17.49
N VAL A 192 4.93 -4.25 16.36
CA VAL A 192 4.26 -2.95 16.32
C VAL A 192 2.76 -3.07 16.04
N ASP A 193 2.35 -4.17 15.42
CA ASP A 193 0.96 -4.53 15.17
C ASP A 193 0.80 -6.04 15.19
N ALA A 194 -0.33 -6.52 15.73
CA ALA A 194 -0.66 -7.95 15.73
C ALA A 194 -2.16 -8.16 15.68
N TRP A 195 -2.60 -9.10 14.85
CA TRP A 195 -4.01 -9.42 14.62
C TRP A 195 -4.21 -10.93 14.56
N SER A 196 -5.37 -11.39 14.98
CA SER A 196 -5.80 -12.79 14.92
C SER A 196 -7.31 -12.91 14.74
N GLY A 197 -7.80 -14.14 14.68
CA GLY A 197 -9.25 -14.43 14.66
C GLY A 197 -9.88 -14.33 13.28
N ARG A 198 -9.14 -14.10 12.18
CA ARG A 198 -9.69 -14.18 10.83
C ARG A 198 -9.61 -15.61 10.31
N ARG A 199 -10.67 -16.04 9.66
CA ARG A 199 -10.77 -17.39 9.11
C ARG A 199 -10.45 -17.40 7.62
N TRP A 200 -9.63 -18.37 7.25
CA TRP A 200 -9.40 -18.69 5.84
C TRP A 200 -10.55 -19.55 5.32
N PRO A 201 -11.08 -19.32 4.10
CA PRO A 201 -10.79 -18.17 3.23
C PRO A 201 -11.73 -16.97 3.47
N ASP A 202 -12.84 -17.17 4.19
CA ASP A 202 -14.01 -16.31 4.19
C ASP A 202 -13.72 -14.87 4.64
N ASP A 203 -12.97 -14.71 5.75
CA ASP A 203 -12.60 -13.38 6.23
C ASP A 203 -11.43 -12.80 5.46
N VAL A 204 -10.45 -13.66 5.11
CA VAL A 204 -9.19 -13.23 4.47
C VAL A 204 -9.43 -12.77 3.03
N LEU A 205 -10.26 -13.47 2.27
CA LEU A 205 -10.52 -13.20 0.86
C LEU A 205 -11.83 -12.44 0.62
N SER A 206 -12.48 -11.94 1.67
CA SER A 206 -13.81 -11.31 1.62
C SER A 206 -13.96 -10.17 0.59
N ALA A 207 -12.89 -9.45 0.32
CA ALA A 207 -12.89 -8.33 -0.62
C ALA A 207 -12.58 -8.73 -2.09
N LEU A 208 -12.16 -9.97 -2.36
CA LEU A 208 -11.79 -10.39 -3.71
C LEU A 208 -12.96 -10.43 -4.70
N PRO A 209 -14.16 -10.90 -4.33
CA PRO A 209 -15.31 -10.82 -5.26
C PRO A 209 -15.63 -9.38 -5.67
N TRP A 210 -15.51 -8.42 -4.73
CA TRP A 210 -15.62 -7.00 -5.05
C TRP A 210 -14.54 -6.57 -6.06
N LEU A 211 -13.27 -6.94 -5.81
CA LEU A 211 -12.16 -6.58 -6.70
C LEU A 211 -12.39 -7.11 -8.13
N ALA A 212 -12.80 -8.36 -8.28
CA ALA A 212 -13.03 -8.97 -9.59
C ALA A 212 -14.10 -8.20 -10.38
N ARG A 213 -15.22 -7.87 -9.75
CA ARG A 213 -16.29 -7.08 -10.38
C ARG A 213 -15.86 -5.65 -10.68
N GLU A 214 -15.12 -5.03 -9.78
CA GLU A 214 -14.67 -3.65 -9.95
C GLU A 214 -13.64 -3.56 -11.09
N LEU A 215 -12.71 -4.48 -11.18
CA LEU A 215 -11.77 -4.59 -12.30
C LEU A 215 -12.51 -4.78 -13.63
N ALA A 216 -13.57 -5.61 -13.65
CA ALA A 216 -14.38 -5.81 -14.85
C ALA A 216 -15.05 -4.51 -15.35
N ARG A 217 -15.52 -3.65 -14.44
CA ARG A 217 -16.07 -2.33 -14.76
C ARG A 217 -15.05 -1.41 -15.44
N HIS A 218 -13.77 -1.60 -15.12
CA HIS A 218 -12.66 -0.85 -15.69
C HIS A 218 -11.98 -1.57 -16.89
N GLY A 219 -12.56 -2.66 -17.40
CA GLY A 219 -12.05 -3.42 -18.55
C GLY A 219 -10.85 -4.31 -18.21
N HIS A 220 -10.64 -4.64 -16.93
CA HIS A 220 -9.60 -5.53 -16.44
C HIS A 220 -10.19 -6.84 -15.90
N ARG A 221 -9.32 -7.78 -15.54
CA ARG A 221 -9.69 -9.03 -14.86
C ARG A 221 -8.53 -9.54 -14.02
N LEU A 222 -8.82 -10.45 -13.14
CA LEU A 222 -7.84 -11.25 -12.41
C LEU A 222 -7.44 -12.45 -13.29
N GLU A 223 -6.14 -12.61 -13.53
CA GLU A 223 -5.58 -13.61 -14.45
C GLU A 223 -4.66 -14.58 -13.72
N ALA A 224 -4.54 -15.79 -14.23
CA ALA A 224 -3.58 -16.77 -13.75
C ALA A 224 -2.16 -16.19 -13.66
N GLY A 225 -1.43 -16.56 -12.61
CA GLY A 225 -0.09 -16.08 -12.33
C GLY A 225 -0.02 -14.71 -11.62
N GLN A 226 -1.10 -13.96 -11.54
CA GLN A 226 -1.10 -12.68 -10.84
C GLN A 226 -1.06 -12.84 -9.33
N LEU A 227 -0.35 -11.92 -8.66
CA LEU A 227 -0.41 -11.72 -7.22
C LEU A 227 -1.56 -10.76 -6.89
N VAL A 228 -2.36 -11.11 -5.88
CA VAL A 228 -3.37 -10.20 -5.32
C VAL A 228 -3.10 -10.02 -3.84
N LEU A 229 -2.81 -8.78 -3.41
CA LEU A 229 -2.77 -8.41 -2.01
C LEU A 229 -4.20 -8.12 -1.55
N VAL A 230 -4.62 -8.77 -0.44
CA VAL A 230 -6.04 -8.91 -0.09
C VAL A 230 -6.55 -7.84 0.88
N GLY A 231 -5.71 -6.87 1.22
CA GLY A 231 -6.00 -5.77 2.13
C GLY A 231 -5.33 -5.93 3.49
N ALA A 232 -4.58 -4.91 3.87
CA ALA A 232 -3.89 -4.86 5.15
C ALA A 232 -4.86 -4.89 6.33
N TRP A 233 -4.39 -5.44 7.46
CA TRP A 233 -5.20 -5.54 8.68
C TRP A 233 -5.00 -4.36 9.62
N GLY A 234 -4.00 -3.52 9.36
CA GLY A 234 -3.70 -2.31 10.10
C GLY A 234 -3.35 -1.11 9.23
N PRO A 235 -2.99 0.02 9.83
CA PRO A 235 -2.59 1.22 9.10
C PRO A 235 -1.14 1.13 8.62
N PRO A 236 -0.78 1.87 7.55
CA PRO A 236 0.62 1.98 7.15
C PRO A 236 1.47 2.59 8.26
N ARG A 237 2.61 1.96 8.55
CA ARG A 237 3.59 2.40 9.54
C ARG A 237 4.71 3.15 8.83
N PRO A 238 4.81 4.49 9.01
CA PRO A 238 5.90 5.26 8.42
C PRO A 238 7.24 4.82 9.00
N LEU A 239 8.21 4.59 8.13
CA LEU A 239 9.60 4.43 8.56
C LEU A 239 10.22 5.83 8.66
N ARG A 240 10.75 6.16 9.84
CA ARG A 240 11.29 7.51 10.09
C ARG A 240 12.50 7.75 9.19
N ARG A 241 12.45 8.81 8.39
CA ARG A 241 13.67 9.42 7.88
C ARG A 241 14.33 10.16 9.03
N PRO A 242 15.66 10.07 9.22
CA PRO A 242 16.36 11.09 9.98
C PRO A 242 16.25 12.39 9.17
N GLY A 243 15.31 13.26 9.55
CA GLY A 243 15.19 14.58 8.94
C GLY A 243 16.01 15.59 9.72
N PRO A 244 16.44 16.71 9.10
CA PRO A 244 16.92 17.85 9.87
C PRO A 244 15.83 18.28 10.87
N ALA A 245 16.23 18.55 12.10
CA ALA A 245 15.34 19.03 13.15
C ALA A 245 14.67 20.33 12.69
N GLY A 246 13.38 20.29 12.37
CA GLY A 246 12.63 21.49 12.00
C GLY A 246 11.35 21.14 11.22
N GLY A 247 10.20 21.18 11.85
CA GLY A 247 8.88 21.24 11.22
C GLY A 247 8.10 19.93 11.19
N GLY A 248 7.79 19.35 12.33
CA GLY A 248 6.87 18.23 12.45
C GLY A 248 5.42 18.68 12.36
N SER A 249 4.69 18.26 11.33
CA SER A 249 3.23 18.14 11.40
C SER A 249 2.90 16.68 11.72
N SER A 250 2.66 16.43 13.00
CA SER A 250 2.19 15.14 13.51
C SER A 250 0.73 14.94 13.14
N LEU A 251 0.44 14.02 12.24
CA LEU A 251 -0.87 13.38 12.12
C LEU A 251 -0.90 12.09 12.96
N ALA A 252 -0.54 12.24 14.25
CA ALA A 252 -0.82 11.21 15.24
C ALA A 252 -2.10 11.62 16.00
N SER A 253 -3.03 10.69 16.05
CA SER A 253 -4.29 10.76 16.80
C SER A 253 -4.05 11.29 18.22
N ARG A 254 -4.70 12.41 18.57
CA ARG A 254 -4.85 12.84 19.96
C ARG A 254 -6.01 12.07 20.56
N GLU A 255 -5.71 11.15 21.46
CA GLU A 255 -6.59 10.76 22.54
C GLU A 255 -5.75 10.64 23.81
N ASP A 256 -6.17 11.43 24.79
CA ASP A 256 -5.90 11.38 26.22
C ASP A 256 -4.47 11.19 26.76
N ALA A 257 -3.84 12.31 27.17
CA ALA A 257 -2.93 12.34 28.31
C ALA A 257 -2.96 13.69 29.02
N ARG A 258 -3.28 13.66 30.32
CA ARG A 258 -3.20 14.76 31.28
C ARG A 258 -1.75 15.28 31.46
N PRO A 259 -1.54 16.55 31.78
CA PRO A 259 -0.19 17.12 31.88
C PRO A 259 0.49 16.75 33.20
N ALA A 260 1.71 16.21 33.09
CA ALA A 260 2.65 16.16 34.19
C ALA A 260 3.72 17.23 34.00
N SER A 261 3.88 18.09 34.99
CA SER A 261 4.87 19.15 35.07
C SER A 261 6.28 18.56 35.25
N GLY A 262 7.18 18.84 34.31
CA GLY A 262 8.59 18.47 34.39
C GLY A 262 9.44 19.37 33.48
N ARG A 263 10.46 20.04 34.06
CA ARG A 263 11.43 20.91 33.37
C ARG A 263 12.15 20.16 32.24
N PRO A 264 12.41 20.79 31.08
CA PRO A 264 13.20 20.18 30.03
C PRO A 264 14.69 20.16 30.39
N ALA A 265 15.32 18.99 30.22
CA ALA A 265 16.78 18.85 30.24
C ALA A 265 17.41 19.40 28.94
N PRO A 266 18.66 19.88 28.95
CA PRO A 266 19.30 20.46 27.78
C PRO A 266 19.58 19.39 26.73
N LEU A 267 19.19 19.69 25.48
CA LEU A 267 19.47 18.87 24.31
C LEU A 267 20.98 18.87 24.02
N SER A 268 21.62 17.75 24.20
CA SER A 268 22.98 17.49 23.73
C SER A 268 22.94 17.38 22.21
N SER A 269 23.77 18.16 21.51
CA SER A 269 24.00 18.09 20.08
C SER A 269 24.78 16.81 19.75
N ALA A 270 24.06 15.75 19.35
CA ALA A 270 24.69 14.60 18.73
C ALA A 270 24.75 14.85 17.22
N ALA A 271 25.97 15.04 16.70
CA ALA A 271 26.31 15.09 15.30
C ALA A 271 25.86 13.79 14.60
N GLY A 272 25.42 13.92 13.33
CA GLY A 272 24.78 12.92 12.51
C GLY A 272 25.38 11.52 12.55
N ALA A 273 24.68 10.62 13.24
CA ALA A 273 24.85 9.19 13.03
C ALA A 273 23.94 8.81 11.86
N ALA A 274 24.48 8.19 10.81
CA ALA A 274 23.69 7.54 9.78
C ALA A 274 22.66 6.66 10.47
N SER A 275 21.38 6.80 10.09
CA SER A 275 20.30 6.00 10.67
C SER A 275 20.58 4.52 10.40
N ALA A 276 20.51 3.70 11.43
CA ALA A 276 20.68 2.25 11.29
C ALA A 276 19.64 1.68 10.31
N PRO A 277 19.97 0.61 9.57
CA PRO A 277 19.00 -0.11 8.77
C PRO A 277 17.83 -0.59 9.64
N CYS A 278 16.61 -0.49 9.14
CA CYS A 278 15.42 -1.00 9.79
C CYS A 278 15.05 -2.37 9.19
N ARG A 279 14.93 -3.39 10.03
CA ARG A 279 14.39 -4.69 9.63
C ARG A 279 12.88 -4.67 9.80
N VAL A 280 12.18 -5.01 8.73
CA VAL A 280 10.72 -5.10 8.70
C VAL A 280 10.33 -6.54 8.47
N THR A 281 9.48 -7.11 9.33
CA THR A 281 8.98 -8.48 9.19
C THR A 281 7.47 -8.49 9.26
N ALA A 282 6.83 -9.06 8.25
CA ALA A 282 5.44 -9.51 8.32
C ALA A 282 5.45 -11.00 8.66
N ARG A 283 4.73 -11.41 9.70
CA ARG A 283 4.74 -12.78 10.21
C ARG A 283 3.34 -13.32 10.43
N SER A 284 3.13 -14.56 10.03
CA SER A 284 1.99 -15.39 10.41
C SER A 284 2.52 -16.75 10.91
N ARG A 285 2.03 -17.22 12.05
CA ARG A 285 2.39 -18.54 12.59
C ARG A 285 1.95 -19.67 11.67
N THR A 286 0.84 -19.45 10.97
CA THR A 286 0.25 -20.43 10.06
C THR A 286 0.87 -20.40 8.67
N LEU A 287 1.23 -19.19 8.16
CA LEU A 287 1.57 -18.98 6.74
C LEU A 287 3.05 -18.64 6.50
N GLY A 288 3.85 -18.42 7.57
CA GLY A 288 5.27 -18.10 7.46
C GLY A 288 5.56 -16.61 7.60
N LEU A 289 6.64 -16.13 6.98
CA LEU A 289 7.07 -14.75 7.10
C LEU A 289 7.65 -14.17 5.80
N ALA A 290 7.56 -12.86 5.67
CA ALA A 290 8.31 -12.04 4.72
C ALA A 290 9.14 -11.01 5.47
N GLU A 291 10.38 -10.81 5.06
CA GLU A 291 11.32 -9.91 5.73
C GLU A 291 12.02 -9.01 4.70
N ALA A 292 12.23 -7.75 5.07
CA ALA A 292 13.03 -6.79 4.32
C ALA A 292 13.95 -6.01 5.25
N THR A 293 15.08 -5.57 4.73
CA THR A 293 15.94 -4.58 5.38
C THR A 293 15.83 -3.26 4.60
N LEU A 294 15.44 -2.17 5.27
CA LEU A 294 15.37 -0.85 4.68
C LEU A 294 16.54 0.00 5.20
N THR A 295 17.50 0.28 4.32
CA THR A 295 18.68 1.09 4.64
C THR A 295 18.35 2.56 4.56
N ALA A 296 19.02 3.37 5.39
CA ALA A 296 18.91 4.83 5.27
C ALA A 296 19.34 5.30 3.87
N PRO A 297 18.84 6.46 3.39
CA PRO A 297 19.36 7.07 2.18
C PRO A 297 20.86 7.29 2.32
N ALA A 298 21.62 7.06 1.23
CA ALA A 298 23.02 7.49 1.19
C ALA A 298 23.08 9.02 1.41
N GLU A 299 24.01 9.49 2.23
CA GLU A 299 24.22 10.93 2.35
C GLU A 299 24.60 11.47 0.95
N PRO A 300 24.03 12.62 0.55
CA PRO A 300 24.46 13.26 -0.70
C PRO A 300 25.96 13.60 -0.55
N ALA A 301 26.73 13.13 -1.54
CA ALA A 301 28.16 13.41 -1.64
C ALA A 301 28.45 14.92 -1.83
#